data_4e88d02fbe16df5b43e8c9c4571394c5
#
_entry.id   4e88d02fbe16df5b43e8c9c4571394c5
#
_cell.length_a   1.000
_cell.length_b   1.000
_cell.length_c   1.000
_cell.angle_alpha   90.00
_cell.angle_beta   90.00
_cell.angle_gamma   90.00
#
_symmetry.space_group_name_H-M   'P 1'
#
loop_
_entity.id
_entity.type
_entity.pdbx_description
1 polymer ?
#
loop_
_entity_poly.entity_id
_entity_poly.type
_entity_poly.pdbx_seq_one_letter_code
_entity_poly.pdbx_strand_id
1 'polypeptide(L)'
;MQWGMCVLGRWRGCEKRGRTVRPHFGEIFFIRVRIGVDLSQILENGLSTFFIPHQYRELGRTGIQVSEIGMGCEGFVEKSYEQVKEFVDVMEEAGVNCIDLYAPNPDMRSNLGRALEGRREKFVLQAYLCAVWKDGQYKRTRKISEVKEGFEDQLQRLRTDHVEIGMVHYVDSLKDWETVLQGDVMKYALKLKKEGKIGCIGMSSHNLEVARKAVESGLVDVLMFSVNPCYDLQPASEDVEELWAEKNYEKSLLNMDPQRQALYEACQRAGVGITVMKAFGGGDLLSEELSPAKKALSAYQCLHYALTRPGVASVMAGARTLEDLRKSIAYEDASEEEKDYAAAFAVLPKISWKGHCMYCGHCAPCPKGIDVASVTKFLNLAIAQGEVPEMVREHYGILEHTAQECAACGACEKRCPFEVKVMENMKRAVGVFGK
;
A
#
# COMPACT_ATOMS: atom_id res chain seq x y z
N MET A 1 -47.12 8.55 -2.98
CA MET A 1 -47.79 7.29 -2.62
C MET A 1 -46.98 6.63 -1.54
N GLN A 2 -47.58 6.41 -0.40
CA GLN A 2 -47.01 5.94 0.85
C GLN A 2 -46.53 4.51 0.74
N TRP A 3 -45.35 4.21 1.33
CA TRP A 3 -44.94 2.87 1.68
C TRP A 3 -44.96 2.70 3.18
N GLY A 4 -45.80 1.79 3.63
CA GLY A 4 -45.97 1.47 5.04
C GLY A 4 -44.96 0.44 5.51
N MET A 5 -44.42 0.71 6.70
CA MET A 5 -43.71 -0.26 7.55
C MET A 5 -44.64 -1.40 7.95
N CYS A 6 -44.14 -2.61 8.01
CA CYS A 6 -44.78 -3.70 8.72
C CYS A 6 -43.81 -4.32 9.72
N VAL A 7 -44.29 -4.35 10.97
CA VAL A 7 -43.60 -4.63 12.22
C VAL A 7 -43.70 -6.12 12.56
N LEU A 8 -42.66 -6.61 13.23
CA LEU A 8 -42.46 -7.83 13.98
C LEU A 8 -43.77 -8.48 14.60
N GLY A 9 -43.97 -9.73 14.30
CA GLY A 9 -44.93 -10.61 15.00
C GLY A 9 -44.24 -11.80 15.69
N ARG A 10 -44.30 -11.78 17.04
CA ARG A 10 -43.92 -12.91 17.91
C ARG A 10 -44.85 -14.11 17.67
N TRP A 11 -44.29 -15.30 17.54
CA TRP A 11 -45.07 -16.54 17.72
C TRP A 11 -44.75 -17.20 19.06
N ARG A 12 -45.82 -17.36 19.89
CA ARG A 12 -45.85 -18.22 21.09
C ARG A 12 -46.41 -19.58 20.70
N GLY A 13 -45.93 -20.59 21.40
CA GLY A 13 -46.08 -21.99 21.14
C GLY A 13 -47.51 -22.57 21.19
N CYS A 14 -47.60 -23.74 20.60
CA CYS A 14 -48.63 -24.74 20.94
C CYS A 14 -48.01 -26.14 20.89
N GLU A 15 -47.95 -26.80 22.06
CA GLU A 15 -47.70 -28.24 22.17
C GLU A 15 -48.91 -29.03 21.68
N LYS A 16 -48.68 -30.10 20.91
CA LYS A 16 -49.34 -31.43 21.14
C LYS A 16 -48.82 -32.53 20.22
N ARG A 17 -48.32 -33.58 20.89
CA ARG A 17 -48.42 -35.03 20.62
C ARG A 17 -47.82 -35.61 19.33
N GLY A 18 -46.69 -36.27 19.50
CA GLY A 18 -46.41 -37.67 19.19
C GLY A 18 -46.60 -38.15 17.75
N ARG A 19 -45.47 -38.29 17.02
CA ARG A 19 -45.13 -39.48 16.20
C ARG A 19 -43.73 -39.31 15.64
N THR A 20 -42.90 -40.33 15.91
CA THR A 20 -41.58 -40.52 15.28
C THR A 20 -41.71 -40.64 13.77
N VAL A 21 -41.01 -39.73 13.06
CA VAL A 21 -40.71 -39.91 11.63
C VAL A 21 -39.23 -39.53 11.42
N ARG A 22 -38.51 -40.45 10.79
CA ARG A 22 -37.10 -40.31 10.41
C ARG A 22 -36.88 -39.14 9.46
N PRO A 23 -35.73 -38.41 9.47
CA PRO A 23 -35.49 -37.33 8.55
C PRO A 23 -35.12 -37.88 7.16
N HIS A 24 -35.89 -37.49 6.17
CA HIS A 24 -35.48 -37.53 4.76
C HIS A 24 -34.61 -36.32 4.49
N PHE A 25 -33.43 -36.57 3.92
CA PHE A 25 -32.58 -35.58 3.29
C PHE A 25 -33.28 -34.97 2.04
N GLY A 26 -33.16 -33.66 1.89
CA GLY A 26 -33.33 -32.99 0.61
C GLY A 26 -34.48 -31.97 0.57
N GLU A 27 -34.21 -30.75 0.94
CA GLU A 27 -34.78 -29.55 0.29
C GLU A 27 -33.89 -28.35 0.59
N ILE A 28 -33.07 -28.01 -0.43
CA ILE A 28 -32.29 -26.79 -0.47
C ILE A 28 -33.27 -25.68 -0.85
N PHE A 29 -33.50 -24.73 0.04
CA PHE A 29 -34.25 -23.51 -0.26
C PHE A 29 -33.40 -22.61 -1.16
N PHE A 30 -33.70 -22.59 -2.46
CA PHE A 30 -33.19 -21.58 -3.39
C PHE A 30 -33.89 -20.24 -3.14
N ILE A 31 -33.15 -19.26 -2.63
CA ILE A 31 -33.58 -17.85 -2.69
C ILE A 31 -33.41 -17.40 -4.13
N ARG A 32 -34.49 -17.20 -4.82
CA ARG A 32 -34.55 -16.76 -6.22
C ARG A 32 -34.34 -15.25 -6.27
N VAL A 33 -33.08 -14.80 -6.44
CA VAL A 33 -32.78 -13.45 -6.88
C VAL A 33 -33.03 -13.42 -8.40
N ARG A 34 -34.01 -12.66 -8.84
CA ARG A 34 -34.28 -12.44 -10.28
C ARG A 34 -33.19 -11.53 -10.85
N ILE A 35 -32.09 -12.12 -11.29
CA ILE A 35 -31.22 -11.50 -12.29
C ILE A 35 -31.64 -12.17 -13.62
N GLY A 36 -32.14 -11.38 -14.56
CA GLY A 36 -32.62 -11.87 -15.87
C GLY A 36 -31.46 -12.30 -16.79
N VAL A 37 -30.81 -13.41 -16.44
CA VAL A 37 -29.81 -14.07 -17.29
C VAL A 37 -30.28 -15.48 -17.54
N ASP A 38 -30.38 -15.82 -18.84
CA ASP A 38 -30.79 -17.15 -19.31
C ASP A 38 -29.62 -18.13 -19.12
N LEU A 39 -29.79 -19.07 -18.19
CA LEU A 39 -28.80 -20.10 -17.84
C LEU A 39 -28.50 -21.09 -19.00
N SER A 40 -29.28 -21.09 -20.05
CA SER A 40 -29.05 -22.00 -21.19
C SER A 40 -27.88 -21.54 -22.09
N GLN A 41 -27.54 -20.24 -22.10
CA GLN A 41 -26.39 -19.71 -22.83
C GLN A 41 -25.04 -19.89 -22.12
N ILE A 42 -25.05 -20.24 -20.84
CA ILE A 42 -23.85 -20.40 -20.02
C ILE A 42 -23.21 -21.79 -20.20
N LEU A 43 -23.96 -22.78 -20.66
CA LEU A 43 -23.47 -24.15 -20.81
C LEU A 43 -22.85 -24.44 -22.18
N GLU A 44 -23.02 -23.57 -23.19
CA GLU A 44 -22.46 -23.75 -24.51
C GLU A 44 -21.10 -23.10 -24.76
N ASN A 45 -20.70 -22.15 -23.92
CA ASN A 45 -19.37 -21.51 -23.99
C ASN A 45 -18.54 -21.94 -22.78
N GLY A 46 -17.70 -22.96 -22.99
CA GLY A 46 -16.87 -23.58 -21.94
C GLY A 46 -16.27 -22.60 -20.92
N LEU A 47 -16.41 -22.95 -19.63
CA LEU A 47 -15.71 -22.44 -18.44
C LEU A 47 -15.05 -21.06 -18.62
N SER A 48 -15.83 -20.02 -18.85
CA SER A 48 -15.38 -18.67 -18.52
C SER A 48 -15.40 -18.57 -17.00
N THR A 49 -14.23 -18.40 -16.42
CA THR A 49 -14.04 -18.00 -15.03
C THR A 49 -15.08 -16.94 -14.69
N PHE A 50 -15.97 -17.25 -13.75
CA PHE A 50 -16.91 -16.26 -13.22
C PHE A 50 -16.07 -15.14 -12.61
N PHE A 51 -16.02 -13.99 -13.29
CA PHE A 51 -15.45 -12.78 -12.76
C PHE A 51 -16.33 -12.32 -11.60
N ILE A 52 -15.89 -12.53 -10.36
CA ILE A 52 -16.47 -11.85 -9.22
C ILE A 52 -16.04 -10.39 -9.36
N PRO A 53 -16.98 -9.43 -9.43
CA PRO A 53 -16.59 -8.02 -9.57
C PRO A 53 -15.76 -7.61 -8.34
N HIS A 54 -14.63 -6.98 -8.59
CA HIS A 54 -13.73 -6.46 -7.58
C HIS A 54 -14.49 -5.66 -6.52
N GLN A 55 -14.14 -5.82 -5.24
CA GLN A 55 -14.78 -5.04 -4.18
C GLN A 55 -14.23 -3.62 -4.19
N TYR A 56 -15.15 -2.65 -4.25
CA TYR A 56 -14.83 -1.24 -4.19
C TYR A 56 -15.23 -0.65 -2.85
N ARG A 57 -14.42 0.28 -2.37
CA ARG A 57 -14.71 1.07 -1.18
C ARG A 57 -14.70 2.55 -1.52
N GLU A 58 -15.57 3.30 -0.88
CA GLU A 58 -15.49 4.76 -0.95
C GLU A 58 -14.26 5.25 -0.19
N LEU A 59 -13.45 6.10 -0.84
CA LEU A 59 -12.24 6.66 -0.25
C LEU A 59 -12.60 7.83 0.68
N GLY A 60 -12.97 7.52 1.91
CA GLY A 60 -13.43 8.50 2.89
C GLY A 60 -14.65 9.28 2.40
N ARG A 61 -14.59 10.62 2.50
CA ARG A 61 -15.67 11.56 2.08
C ARG A 61 -15.49 12.07 0.64
N THR A 62 -14.54 11.52 -0.12
CA THR A 62 -14.18 12.07 -1.44
C THR A 62 -15.18 11.74 -2.54
N GLY A 63 -16.04 10.74 -2.35
CA GLY A 63 -16.91 10.17 -3.38
C GLY A 63 -16.18 9.28 -4.38
N ILE A 64 -14.86 9.14 -4.27
CA ILE A 64 -14.04 8.31 -5.16
C ILE A 64 -14.19 6.84 -4.74
N GLN A 65 -14.51 5.97 -5.68
CA GLN A 65 -14.55 4.52 -5.47
C GLN A 65 -13.21 3.92 -5.86
N VAL A 66 -12.54 3.24 -4.92
CA VAL A 66 -11.26 2.56 -5.15
C VAL A 66 -11.39 1.06 -4.90
N SER A 67 -10.69 0.27 -5.69
CA SER A 67 -10.57 -1.16 -5.44
C SER A 67 -9.84 -1.44 -4.12
N GLU A 68 -10.24 -2.49 -3.39
CA GLU A 68 -9.57 -2.89 -2.15
C GLU A 68 -8.08 -3.15 -2.35
N ILE A 69 -7.73 -3.73 -3.51
CA ILE A 69 -6.34 -3.91 -3.94
C ILE A 69 -6.02 -2.82 -4.95
N GLY A 70 -5.00 -2.02 -4.65
CA GLY A 70 -4.39 -1.04 -5.55
C GLY A 70 -2.98 -1.46 -5.95
N MET A 71 -2.39 -0.75 -6.90
CA MET A 71 -1.05 -1.01 -7.42
C MET A 71 -0.07 0.10 -7.04
N GLY A 72 1.03 -0.26 -6.38
CA GLY A 72 2.17 0.62 -6.16
C GLY A 72 3.08 0.68 -7.40
N CYS A 73 3.38 1.87 -7.88
CA CYS A 73 4.15 2.07 -9.13
C CYS A 73 5.62 1.63 -9.08
N GLU A 74 6.17 1.31 -7.91
CA GLU A 74 7.54 0.81 -7.81
C GLU A 74 7.75 -0.44 -8.68
N GLY A 75 6.71 -1.26 -8.83
CA GLY A 75 6.74 -2.41 -9.72
C GLY A 75 6.88 -2.05 -11.21
N PHE A 76 6.68 -0.79 -11.61
CA PHE A 76 6.80 -0.35 -13.01
C PHE A 76 8.16 0.28 -13.33
N VAL A 77 8.97 0.58 -12.33
CA VAL A 77 10.33 1.10 -12.53
C VAL A 77 11.15 0.05 -13.30
N GLU A 78 11.92 0.51 -14.28
CA GLU A 78 12.75 -0.32 -15.18
C GLU A 78 11.98 -1.25 -16.13
N LYS A 79 10.64 -1.19 -16.16
CA LYS A 79 9.84 -1.98 -17.11
C LYS A 79 9.66 -1.27 -18.44
N SER A 80 9.69 -2.05 -19.52
CA SER A 80 9.32 -1.56 -20.85
C SER A 80 7.84 -1.14 -20.90
N TYR A 81 7.50 -0.38 -21.94
CA TYR A 81 6.09 -0.03 -22.18
C TYR A 81 5.18 -1.25 -22.28
N GLU A 82 5.62 -2.29 -22.99
CA GLU A 82 4.86 -3.54 -23.18
C GLU A 82 4.57 -4.21 -21.84
N GLN A 83 5.57 -4.30 -20.98
CA GLN A 83 5.42 -4.85 -19.64
C GLN A 83 4.46 -4.03 -18.77
N VAL A 84 4.59 -2.69 -18.77
CA VAL A 84 3.66 -1.82 -18.03
C VAL A 84 2.24 -1.96 -18.57
N LYS A 85 2.09 -2.05 -19.91
CA LYS A 85 0.80 -2.27 -20.55
C LYS A 85 0.14 -3.58 -20.09
N GLU A 86 0.91 -4.68 -20.02
CA GLU A 86 0.40 -5.97 -19.52
C GLU A 86 -0.11 -5.88 -18.08
N PHE A 87 0.59 -5.14 -17.20
CA PHE A 87 0.10 -4.88 -15.85
C PHE A 87 -1.22 -4.12 -15.86
N VAL A 88 -1.32 -3.07 -16.67
CA VAL A 88 -2.55 -2.27 -16.78
C VAL A 88 -3.69 -3.08 -17.39
N ASP A 89 -3.40 -3.95 -18.35
CA ASP A 89 -4.41 -4.86 -18.93
C ASP A 89 -4.97 -5.81 -17.86
N VAL A 90 -4.11 -6.44 -17.05
CA VAL A 90 -4.52 -7.32 -15.95
C VAL A 90 -5.28 -6.54 -14.87
N MET A 91 -4.87 -5.32 -14.55
CA MET A 91 -5.58 -4.48 -13.59
C MET A 91 -6.98 -4.13 -14.08
N GLU A 92 -7.09 -3.69 -15.34
CA GLU A 92 -8.39 -3.35 -15.95
C GLU A 92 -9.33 -4.56 -16.01
N GLU A 93 -8.81 -5.70 -16.44
CA GLU A 93 -9.56 -6.96 -16.50
C GLU A 93 -10.08 -7.38 -15.12
N ALA A 94 -9.24 -7.24 -14.10
CA ALA A 94 -9.61 -7.59 -12.74
C ALA A 94 -10.42 -6.49 -12.00
N GLY A 95 -10.54 -5.28 -12.55
CA GLY A 95 -11.21 -4.16 -11.89
C GLY A 95 -10.34 -3.42 -10.85
N VAL A 96 -9.02 -3.65 -10.82
CA VAL A 96 -8.09 -2.87 -10.00
C VAL A 96 -7.95 -1.48 -10.60
N ASN A 97 -8.39 -0.46 -9.87
CA ASN A 97 -8.45 0.89 -10.41
C ASN A 97 -7.54 1.91 -9.72
N CYS A 98 -6.95 1.62 -8.57
CA CYS A 98 -6.16 2.59 -7.81
C CYS A 98 -4.66 2.37 -8.03
N ILE A 99 -3.95 3.43 -8.47
CA ILE A 99 -2.51 3.39 -8.75
C ILE A 99 -1.81 4.45 -7.92
N ASP A 100 -0.84 4.05 -7.10
CA ASP A 100 0.02 4.94 -6.33
C ASP A 100 1.31 5.27 -7.08
N LEU A 101 1.56 6.55 -7.32
CA LEU A 101 2.62 7.07 -8.19
C LEU A 101 3.74 7.79 -7.42
N TYR A 102 4.16 7.25 -6.27
CA TYR A 102 5.16 7.92 -5.44
C TYR A 102 6.53 8.05 -6.12
N ALA A 103 6.92 7.10 -6.97
CA ALA A 103 8.19 7.15 -7.68
C ALA A 103 8.13 8.18 -8.82
N PRO A 104 9.04 9.16 -8.85
CA PRO A 104 9.04 10.21 -9.87
C PRO A 104 9.79 9.82 -11.15
N ASN A 105 10.14 8.54 -11.34
CA ASN A 105 10.90 8.07 -12.50
C ASN A 105 10.21 8.46 -13.83
N PRO A 106 10.89 9.19 -14.75
CA PRO A 106 10.29 9.72 -15.96
C PRO A 106 9.82 8.67 -16.95
N ASP A 107 10.60 7.60 -17.13
CA ASP A 107 10.29 6.55 -18.10
C ASP A 107 9.09 5.72 -17.62
N MET A 108 9.08 5.39 -16.34
CA MET A 108 7.93 4.71 -15.71
C MET A 108 6.65 5.52 -15.90
N ARG A 109 6.66 6.84 -15.60
CA ARG A 109 5.49 7.70 -15.77
C ARG A 109 5.06 7.80 -17.23
N SER A 110 6.01 7.89 -18.16
CA SER A 110 5.73 7.97 -19.60
C SER A 110 5.16 6.66 -20.13
N ASN A 111 5.69 5.52 -19.70
CA ASN A 111 5.17 4.19 -20.09
C ASN A 111 3.78 3.97 -19.55
N LEU A 112 3.51 4.34 -18.29
CA LEU A 112 2.18 4.26 -17.70
C LEU A 112 1.19 5.18 -18.42
N GLY A 113 1.55 6.43 -18.70
CA GLY A 113 0.69 7.36 -19.43
C GLY A 113 0.29 6.83 -20.81
N ARG A 114 1.20 6.19 -21.52
CA ARG A 114 0.91 5.49 -22.79
C ARG A 114 -0.02 4.29 -22.57
N ALA A 115 0.20 3.51 -21.53
CA ALA A 115 -0.62 2.34 -21.24
C ALA A 115 -2.05 2.71 -20.83
N LEU A 116 -2.26 3.90 -20.29
CA LEU A 116 -3.57 4.42 -19.89
C LEU A 116 -4.36 5.11 -21.03
N GLU A 117 -3.77 5.31 -22.21
CA GLU A 117 -4.47 5.93 -23.33
C GLU A 117 -5.76 5.20 -23.69
N GLY A 118 -6.87 5.96 -23.81
CA GLY A 118 -8.20 5.43 -24.11
C GLY A 118 -8.93 4.76 -22.94
N ARG A 119 -8.29 4.67 -21.77
CA ARG A 119 -8.86 4.05 -20.55
C ARG A 119 -8.51 4.79 -19.26
N ARG A 120 -7.95 6.01 -19.35
CA ARG A 120 -7.52 6.83 -18.24
C ARG A 120 -8.60 7.00 -17.16
N GLU A 121 -9.84 7.21 -17.58
CA GLU A 121 -11.00 7.44 -16.71
C GLU A 121 -11.42 6.20 -15.88
N LYS A 122 -10.86 5.04 -16.19
CA LYS A 122 -11.10 3.82 -15.40
C LYS A 122 -10.20 3.72 -14.17
N PHE A 123 -9.19 4.61 -14.06
CA PHE A 123 -8.16 4.54 -13.03
C PHE A 123 -8.14 5.79 -12.15
N VAL A 124 -7.99 5.57 -10.86
CA VAL A 124 -7.74 6.56 -9.82
C VAL A 124 -6.24 6.68 -9.63
N LEU A 125 -5.67 7.84 -9.99
CA LEU A 125 -4.24 8.10 -9.84
C LEU A 125 -3.97 8.86 -8.55
N GLN A 126 -3.18 8.28 -7.67
CA GLN A 126 -2.62 8.89 -6.48
C GLN A 126 -1.24 9.44 -6.82
N ALA A 127 -1.17 10.72 -7.18
CA ALA A 127 0.01 11.39 -7.71
C ALA A 127 0.64 12.34 -6.68
N TYR A 128 1.97 12.52 -6.74
CA TYR A 128 2.70 13.14 -5.66
C TYR A 128 3.20 14.55 -5.98
N LEU A 129 2.83 15.48 -5.11
CA LEU A 129 3.54 16.74 -4.89
C LEU A 129 4.78 16.48 -4.04
N CYS A 130 5.85 17.23 -4.24
CA CYS A 130 7.06 17.15 -3.42
C CYS A 130 7.96 15.91 -3.65
N ALA A 131 7.63 15.05 -4.60
CA ALA A 131 8.49 13.98 -5.10
C ALA A 131 8.85 14.29 -6.55
N VAL A 132 10.11 14.63 -6.82
CA VAL A 132 10.59 15.04 -8.14
C VAL A 132 11.77 14.19 -8.59
N TRP A 133 11.98 14.12 -9.90
CA TRP A 133 13.17 13.53 -10.49
C TRP A 133 14.16 14.64 -10.82
N LYS A 134 15.34 14.56 -10.25
CA LYS A 134 16.36 15.57 -10.47
C LYS A 134 17.75 14.95 -10.44
N ASP A 135 18.60 15.36 -11.36
CA ASP A 135 19.97 14.86 -11.47
C ASP A 135 20.02 13.30 -11.54
N GLY A 136 19.10 12.70 -12.33
CA GLY A 136 19.00 11.25 -12.52
C GLY A 136 18.44 10.46 -11.34
N GLN A 137 17.87 11.11 -10.32
CA GLN A 137 17.40 10.40 -9.12
C GLN A 137 16.17 11.03 -8.48
N TYR A 138 15.54 10.27 -7.61
CA TYR A 138 14.47 10.75 -6.73
C TYR A 138 14.97 11.85 -5.78
N LYS A 139 14.17 12.90 -5.64
CA LYS A 139 14.38 13.97 -4.66
C LYS A 139 13.08 14.36 -3.99
N ARG A 140 13.06 14.38 -2.64
CA ARG A 140 12.02 15.06 -1.87
C ARG A 140 12.32 16.55 -1.80
N THR A 141 11.32 17.39 -2.07
CA THR A 141 11.50 18.85 -2.02
C THR A 141 10.28 19.56 -1.44
N ARG A 142 10.51 20.70 -0.76
CA ARG A 142 9.47 21.67 -0.36
C ARG A 142 9.62 22.98 -1.12
N LYS A 143 10.61 23.07 -2.02
CA LYS A 143 10.83 24.26 -2.85
C LYS A 143 9.73 24.34 -3.90
N ILE A 144 8.87 25.35 -3.76
CA ILE A 144 7.64 25.45 -4.55
C ILE A 144 7.85 25.47 -6.07
N SER A 145 8.97 26.05 -6.55
CA SER A 145 9.30 26.02 -7.99
C SER A 145 9.54 24.60 -8.49
N GLU A 146 10.27 23.78 -7.72
CA GLU A 146 10.53 22.38 -8.06
C GLU A 146 9.27 21.52 -7.94
N VAL A 147 8.40 21.81 -6.93
CA VAL A 147 7.11 21.12 -6.77
C VAL A 147 6.20 21.35 -7.97
N LYS A 148 6.11 22.61 -8.44
CA LYS A 148 5.30 22.98 -9.62
C LYS A 148 5.81 22.30 -10.88
N GLU A 149 7.11 22.43 -11.14
CA GLU A 149 7.76 21.81 -12.30
C GLU A 149 7.57 20.30 -12.32
N GLY A 150 7.80 19.64 -11.18
CA GLY A 150 7.64 18.17 -11.06
C GLY A 150 6.20 17.69 -11.21
N PHE A 151 5.20 18.49 -10.76
CA PHE A 151 3.80 18.14 -10.92
C PHE A 151 3.33 18.33 -12.38
N GLU A 152 3.72 19.39 -13.05
CA GLU A 152 3.39 19.61 -14.46
C GLU A 152 4.07 18.56 -15.36
N ASP A 153 5.36 18.22 -15.11
CA ASP A 153 6.03 17.11 -15.80
C ASP A 153 5.30 15.78 -15.61
N GLN A 154 4.82 15.52 -14.38
CA GLN A 154 4.04 14.31 -14.08
C GLN A 154 2.75 14.23 -14.90
N LEU A 155 1.94 15.30 -14.96
CA LEU A 155 0.72 15.34 -15.75
C LEU A 155 1.03 15.14 -17.25
N GLN A 156 2.07 15.78 -17.76
CA GLN A 156 2.49 15.66 -19.15
C GLN A 156 2.86 14.21 -19.50
N ARG A 157 3.67 13.55 -18.65
CA ARG A 157 4.08 12.15 -18.87
C ARG A 157 2.94 11.18 -18.76
N LEU A 158 2.03 11.40 -17.82
CA LEU A 158 0.83 10.61 -17.65
C LEU A 158 -0.24 10.88 -18.73
N ARG A 159 -0.02 11.87 -19.62
CA ARG A 159 -0.92 12.27 -20.70
C ARG A 159 -2.33 12.58 -20.20
N THR A 160 -2.40 13.33 -19.11
CA THR A 160 -3.66 13.73 -18.47
C THR A 160 -3.56 15.18 -18.01
N ASP A 161 -4.68 15.84 -17.87
CA ASP A 161 -4.78 17.20 -17.35
C ASP A 161 -5.09 17.25 -15.85
N HIS A 162 -5.46 16.11 -15.28
CA HIS A 162 -5.81 15.97 -13.86
C HIS A 162 -5.45 14.60 -13.29
N VAL A 163 -5.45 14.54 -11.94
CA VAL A 163 -5.40 13.30 -11.16
C VAL A 163 -6.41 13.35 -10.01
N GLU A 164 -6.87 12.20 -9.55
CA GLU A 164 -7.89 12.13 -8.52
C GLU A 164 -7.34 12.53 -7.15
N ILE A 165 -6.10 12.15 -6.84
CA ILE A 165 -5.51 12.40 -5.51
C ILE A 165 -4.15 13.08 -5.67
N GLY A 166 -4.04 14.31 -5.17
CA GLY A 166 -2.78 15.04 -5.09
C GLY A 166 -2.13 14.87 -3.71
N MET A 167 -1.11 14.01 -3.62
CA MET A 167 -0.45 13.63 -2.36
C MET A 167 0.67 14.59 -1.98
N VAL A 168 0.64 15.19 -0.80
CA VAL A 168 1.81 15.83 -0.21
C VAL A 168 2.74 14.74 0.31
N HIS A 169 3.89 14.58 -0.37
CA HIS A 169 4.78 13.45 -0.15
C HIS A 169 5.57 13.57 1.15
N TYR A 170 5.54 12.49 1.93
CA TYR A 170 6.47 12.18 3.00
C TYR A 170 6.62 13.32 4.02
N VAL A 171 5.65 13.41 4.92
CA VAL A 171 5.63 14.38 6.03
C VAL A 171 5.73 13.59 7.34
N ASP A 172 6.94 13.48 7.92
CA ASP A 172 7.23 12.61 9.05
C ASP A 172 7.75 13.34 10.30
N SER A 173 7.71 14.68 10.32
CA SER A 173 7.97 15.45 11.51
C SER A 173 6.95 16.59 11.66
N LEU A 174 6.64 16.97 12.88
CA LEU A 174 5.75 18.10 13.18
C LEU A 174 6.26 19.40 12.56
N LYS A 175 7.57 19.62 12.60
CA LYS A 175 8.18 20.79 11.97
C LYS A 175 7.96 20.83 10.46
N ASP A 176 8.06 19.67 9.78
CA ASP A 176 7.79 19.60 8.33
C ASP A 176 6.28 19.78 8.05
N TRP A 177 5.42 19.22 8.91
CA TRP A 177 3.98 19.43 8.83
C TRP A 177 3.60 20.93 8.94
N GLU A 178 4.14 21.63 9.92
CA GLU A 178 3.93 23.07 10.07
C GLU A 178 4.43 23.85 8.84
N THR A 179 5.59 23.47 8.31
CA THR A 179 6.14 24.06 7.08
C THR A 179 5.22 23.82 5.88
N VAL A 180 4.66 22.64 5.74
CA VAL A 180 3.71 22.31 4.68
C VAL A 180 2.40 23.07 4.88
N LEU A 181 1.84 23.04 6.08
CA LEU A 181 0.53 23.60 6.41
C LEU A 181 0.48 25.11 6.17
N GLN A 182 1.49 25.85 6.64
CA GLN A 182 1.55 27.30 6.55
C GLN A 182 2.23 27.81 5.27
N GLY A 183 2.93 26.92 4.57
CA GLY A 183 3.79 27.22 3.45
C GLY A 183 3.09 27.25 2.09
N ASP A 184 3.91 27.38 1.05
CA ASP A 184 3.43 27.49 -0.32
C ASP A 184 2.99 26.13 -0.91
N VAL A 185 3.42 25.00 -0.31
CA VAL A 185 3.01 23.66 -0.76
C VAL A 185 1.51 23.47 -0.56
N MET A 186 0.99 23.74 0.64
CA MET A 186 -0.46 23.60 0.91
C MET A 186 -1.28 24.60 0.10
N LYS A 187 -0.82 25.85 -0.01
CA LYS A 187 -1.47 26.86 -0.87
C LYS A 187 -1.55 26.40 -2.32
N TYR A 188 -0.50 25.75 -2.82
CA TYR A 188 -0.48 25.21 -4.17
C TYR A 188 -1.41 24.01 -4.33
N ALA A 189 -1.43 23.08 -3.37
CA ALA A 189 -2.36 21.96 -3.38
C ALA A 189 -3.82 22.44 -3.40
N LEU A 190 -4.17 23.41 -2.57
CA LEU A 190 -5.52 24.03 -2.56
C LEU A 190 -5.85 24.73 -3.89
N LYS A 191 -4.85 25.38 -4.51
CA LYS A 191 -5.02 25.97 -5.84
C LYS A 191 -5.30 24.90 -6.89
N LEU A 192 -4.52 23.84 -6.92
CA LEU A 192 -4.70 22.70 -7.86
C LEU A 192 -6.08 22.06 -7.70
N LYS A 193 -6.55 21.88 -6.46
CA LYS A 193 -7.90 21.36 -6.16
C LYS A 193 -8.98 22.30 -6.70
N LYS A 194 -8.83 23.61 -6.53
CA LYS A 194 -9.75 24.61 -7.06
C LYS A 194 -9.77 24.65 -8.60
N GLU A 195 -8.64 24.40 -9.23
CA GLU A 195 -8.47 24.35 -10.70
C GLU A 195 -8.90 23.01 -11.31
N GLY A 196 -9.26 22.02 -10.50
CA GLY A 196 -9.63 20.68 -10.94
C GLY A 196 -8.46 19.83 -11.41
N LYS A 197 -7.22 20.29 -11.21
CA LYS A 197 -6.01 19.50 -11.54
C LYS A 197 -5.76 18.35 -10.57
N ILE A 198 -6.28 18.45 -9.36
CA ILE A 198 -6.41 17.35 -8.40
C ILE A 198 -7.85 17.31 -7.86
N GLY A 199 -8.40 16.13 -7.69
CA GLY A 199 -9.74 15.95 -7.13
C GLY A 199 -9.78 16.19 -5.62
N CYS A 200 -8.83 15.64 -4.89
CA CYS A 200 -8.70 15.78 -3.45
C CYS A 200 -7.24 15.89 -3.01
N ILE A 201 -7.02 16.32 -1.76
CA ILE A 201 -5.68 16.46 -1.17
C ILE A 201 -5.40 15.25 -0.30
N GLY A 202 -4.31 14.56 -0.59
CA GLY A 202 -3.77 13.50 0.24
C GLY A 202 -2.44 13.87 0.89
N MET A 203 -2.01 13.07 1.85
CA MET A 203 -0.70 13.16 2.47
C MET A 203 -0.16 11.77 2.78
N SER A 204 1.14 11.54 2.56
CA SER A 204 1.81 10.33 3.04
C SER A 204 2.65 10.61 4.28
N SER A 205 2.53 9.73 5.29
CA SER A 205 3.30 9.79 6.52
C SER A 205 3.56 8.40 7.10
N HIS A 206 4.66 8.26 7.83
CA HIS A 206 4.95 7.10 8.68
C HIS A 206 4.81 7.45 10.17
N ASN A 207 4.73 8.74 10.48
CA ASN A 207 4.64 9.26 11.84
C ASN A 207 3.19 9.40 12.28
N LEU A 208 2.84 8.74 13.38
CA LEU A 208 1.49 8.68 13.92
C LEU A 208 0.94 10.05 14.31
N GLU A 209 1.75 10.86 14.99
CA GLU A 209 1.33 12.16 15.48
C GLU A 209 1.12 13.16 14.32
N VAL A 210 2.03 13.15 13.35
CA VAL A 210 1.89 13.95 12.13
C VAL A 210 0.62 13.57 11.39
N ALA A 211 0.35 12.27 11.23
CA ALA A 211 -0.87 11.78 10.60
C ALA A 211 -2.12 12.26 11.35
N ARG A 212 -2.12 12.19 12.69
CA ARG A 212 -3.21 12.70 13.53
C ARG A 212 -3.43 14.20 13.32
N LYS A 213 -2.37 15.01 13.34
CA LYS A 213 -2.44 16.46 13.09
C LYS A 213 -2.98 16.79 11.68
N ALA A 214 -2.60 16.01 10.69
CA ALA A 214 -3.11 16.18 9.33
C ALA A 214 -4.63 15.91 9.26
N VAL A 215 -5.11 14.85 9.88
CA VAL A 215 -6.54 14.53 9.98
C VAL A 215 -7.30 15.64 10.73
N GLU A 216 -6.79 16.09 11.88
CA GLU A 216 -7.37 17.16 12.70
C GLU A 216 -7.45 18.52 11.96
N SER A 217 -6.54 18.75 11.00
CA SER A 217 -6.54 20.00 10.21
C SER A 217 -7.77 20.18 9.32
N GLY A 218 -8.45 19.09 8.95
CA GLY A 218 -9.57 19.08 8.01
C GLY A 218 -9.20 19.38 6.55
N LEU A 219 -7.90 19.57 6.24
CA LEU A 219 -7.40 19.89 4.89
C LEU A 219 -7.04 18.66 4.07
N VAL A 220 -6.78 17.52 4.75
CA VAL A 220 -6.41 16.26 4.12
C VAL A 220 -7.65 15.39 3.98
N ASP A 221 -7.89 14.92 2.77
CA ASP A 221 -9.02 14.04 2.42
C ASP A 221 -8.58 12.56 2.38
N VAL A 222 -7.28 12.31 2.10
CA VAL A 222 -6.70 10.97 1.98
C VAL A 222 -5.38 10.90 2.75
N LEU A 223 -5.24 9.89 3.60
CA LEU A 223 -4.00 9.59 4.31
C LEU A 223 -3.39 8.31 3.75
N MET A 224 -2.17 8.37 3.18
CA MET A 224 -1.39 7.17 2.93
C MET A 224 -0.54 6.87 4.15
N PHE A 225 -0.77 5.69 4.75
CA PHE A 225 -0.14 5.31 6.00
C PHE A 225 0.40 3.89 5.97
N SER A 226 1.47 3.65 6.72
CA SER A 226 2.05 2.30 6.84
C SER A 226 1.20 1.47 7.80
N VAL A 227 0.51 0.45 7.28
CA VAL A 227 -0.33 -0.45 8.07
C VAL A 227 0.10 -1.89 7.84
N ASN A 228 0.60 -2.51 8.87
CA ASN A 228 0.87 -3.93 8.92
C ASN A 228 0.96 -4.39 10.39
N PRO A 229 0.87 -5.68 10.69
CA PRO A 229 0.86 -6.17 12.08
C PRO A 229 2.07 -5.74 12.88
N CYS A 230 3.23 -5.67 12.25
CA CYS A 230 4.46 -5.34 12.96
C CYS A 230 4.53 -3.89 13.38
N TYR A 231 3.99 -2.97 12.58
CA TYR A 231 3.87 -1.56 12.99
C TYR A 231 2.79 -1.38 14.05
N ASP A 232 1.65 -2.03 13.87
CA ASP A 232 0.46 -1.78 14.70
C ASP A 232 0.56 -2.39 16.11
N LEU A 233 1.40 -3.40 16.29
CA LEU A 233 1.64 -4.03 17.59
C LEU A 233 2.73 -3.34 18.42
N GLN A 234 3.33 -2.26 17.91
CA GLN A 234 4.34 -1.51 18.63
C GLN A 234 3.73 -0.29 19.34
N PRO A 235 4.27 0.08 20.52
CA PRO A 235 3.82 1.30 21.19
C PRO A 235 4.06 2.52 20.30
N ALA A 236 3.08 3.42 20.26
CA ALA A 236 3.24 4.68 19.58
C ALA A 236 4.26 5.54 20.33
N SER A 237 5.19 6.13 19.60
CA SER A 237 6.10 7.15 20.10
C SER A 237 6.30 8.23 19.05
N GLU A 238 6.43 9.48 19.50
CA GLU A 238 6.83 10.61 18.67
C GLU A 238 8.30 10.50 18.27
N ASP A 239 9.09 9.82 19.09
CA ASP A 239 10.48 9.52 18.84
C ASP A 239 10.60 8.12 18.22
N VAL A 240 11.05 8.08 16.96
CA VAL A 240 11.32 6.84 16.26
C VAL A 240 12.33 5.97 17.02
N GLU A 241 13.25 6.57 17.76
CA GLU A 241 14.23 5.85 18.60
C GLU A 241 13.55 5.15 19.79
N GLU A 242 12.50 5.74 20.37
CA GLU A 242 11.73 5.10 21.44
C GLU A 242 10.89 3.91 20.97
N LEU A 243 10.43 3.88 19.74
CA LEU A 243 9.72 2.74 19.17
C LEU A 243 10.57 1.46 19.21
N TRP A 244 11.88 1.60 19.27
CA TRP A 244 12.86 0.51 19.21
C TRP A 244 13.48 0.15 20.56
N ALA A 245 13.13 0.84 21.65
CA ALA A 245 13.70 0.56 22.95
C ALA A 245 13.26 -0.80 23.47
N GLU A 246 14.21 -1.68 23.86
CA GLU A 246 13.93 -3.03 24.39
C GLU A 246 12.89 -3.05 25.51
N LYS A 247 12.88 -2.01 26.37
CA LYS A 247 11.90 -1.86 27.45
C LYS A 247 10.42 -1.88 27.01
N ASN A 248 10.14 -1.53 25.74
CA ASN A 248 8.78 -1.47 25.20
C ASN A 248 8.26 -2.85 24.78
N TYR A 249 9.12 -3.86 24.72
CA TYR A 249 8.80 -5.23 24.33
C TYR A 249 8.54 -6.18 25.51
N GLU A 250 8.58 -5.68 26.74
CA GLU A 250 8.32 -6.50 27.93
C GLU A 250 6.84 -6.83 28.15
N LYS A 251 5.94 -6.06 27.52
CA LYS A 251 4.49 -6.32 27.58
C LYS A 251 4.06 -7.20 26.42
N SER A 252 3.07 -8.05 26.66
CA SER A 252 2.46 -8.89 25.64
C SER A 252 1.98 -8.03 24.44
N LEU A 253 2.51 -8.27 23.26
CA LEU A 253 2.13 -7.59 22.00
C LEU A 253 0.83 -8.16 21.42
N LEU A 254 -0.07 -8.66 22.24
CA LEU A 254 -1.30 -9.30 21.81
C LEU A 254 -2.36 -8.34 21.27
N ASN A 255 -2.17 -7.02 21.44
CA ASN A 255 -3.14 -6.02 21.02
C ASN A 255 -2.48 -4.94 20.15
N MET A 256 -3.25 -4.42 19.20
CA MET A 256 -2.89 -3.22 18.47
C MET A 256 -2.59 -2.06 19.41
N ASP A 257 -1.61 -1.23 19.08
CA ASP A 257 -1.33 0.00 19.82
C ASP A 257 -2.58 0.90 19.86
N PRO A 258 -3.02 1.32 21.05
CA PRO A 258 -4.22 2.13 21.20
C PRO A 258 -4.19 3.45 20.42
N GLN A 259 -3.02 4.06 20.24
CA GLN A 259 -2.91 5.33 19.51
C GLN A 259 -3.02 5.12 18.00
N ARG A 260 -2.53 3.98 17.48
CA ARG A 260 -2.71 3.62 16.07
C ARG A 260 -4.19 3.30 15.78
N GLN A 261 -4.84 2.54 16.65
CA GLN A 261 -6.27 2.31 16.57
C GLN A 261 -7.06 3.64 16.61
N ALA A 262 -6.71 4.54 17.52
CA ALA A 262 -7.34 5.86 17.62
C ALA A 262 -7.16 6.72 16.36
N LEU A 263 -6.00 6.62 15.67
CA LEU A 263 -5.80 7.29 14.38
C LEU A 263 -6.75 6.73 13.31
N TYR A 264 -6.85 5.41 13.17
CA TYR A 264 -7.74 4.78 12.18
C TYR A 264 -9.19 5.17 12.40
N GLU A 265 -9.65 5.13 13.64
CA GLU A 265 -10.99 5.57 14.02
C GLU A 265 -11.19 7.09 13.79
N ALA A 266 -10.18 7.91 14.03
CA ALA A 266 -10.25 9.35 13.74
C ALA A 266 -10.36 9.61 12.25
N CYS A 267 -9.61 8.90 11.40
CA CYS A 267 -9.75 8.96 9.94
C CYS A 267 -11.18 8.59 9.52
N GLN A 268 -11.71 7.47 10.01
CA GLN A 268 -13.07 7.03 9.70
C GLN A 268 -14.12 8.07 10.12
N ARG A 269 -14.04 8.61 11.35
CA ARG A 269 -14.97 9.63 11.83
C ARG A 269 -14.88 10.95 11.06
N ALA A 270 -13.69 11.34 10.65
CA ALA A 270 -13.47 12.58 9.88
C ALA A 270 -13.77 12.39 8.39
N GLY A 271 -14.07 11.18 7.92
CA GLY A 271 -14.24 10.86 6.52
C GLY A 271 -12.93 11.00 5.72
N VAL A 272 -11.77 10.80 6.36
CA VAL A 272 -10.47 10.73 5.69
C VAL A 272 -10.23 9.28 5.28
N GLY A 273 -10.10 9.03 3.98
CA GLY A 273 -9.83 7.70 3.44
C GLY A 273 -8.36 7.31 3.67
N ILE A 274 -8.12 6.06 4.03
CA ILE A 274 -6.75 5.56 4.18
C ILE A 274 -6.40 4.68 2.98
N THR A 275 -5.29 5.01 2.30
CA THR A 275 -4.59 4.11 1.38
C THR A 275 -3.37 3.55 2.11
N VAL A 276 -3.14 2.25 2.00
CA VAL A 276 -2.13 1.57 2.81
C VAL A 276 -0.85 1.34 2.01
N MET A 277 0.27 1.77 2.56
CA MET A 277 1.60 1.38 2.12
C MET A 277 2.20 0.34 3.07
N LYS A 278 3.13 -0.46 2.57
CA LYS A 278 3.94 -1.42 3.36
C LYS A 278 3.14 -2.53 4.06
N ALA A 279 1.99 -2.93 3.51
CA ALA A 279 1.22 -4.06 4.03
C ALA A 279 2.05 -5.34 4.18
N PHE A 280 3.00 -5.56 3.29
CA PHE A 280 3.92 -6.72 3.30
C PHE A 280 5.25 -6.45 4.04
N GLY A 281 5.40 -5.30 4.72
CA GLY A 281 6.66 -4.92 5.36
C GLY A 281 7.85 -4.77 4.39
N GLY A 282 7.61 -4.32 3.16
CA GLY A 282 8.63 -4.30 2.09
C GLY A 282 8.88 -5.68 1.44
N GLY A 283 8.09 -6.68 1.78
CA GLY A 283 8.22 -8.08 1.39
C GLY A 283 8.75 -8.98 2.52
N ASP A 284 9.31 -8.40 3.57
CA ASP A 284 9.93 -9.15 4.67
C ASP A 284 8.92 -10.03 5.43
N LEU A 285 7.67 -9.58 5.56
CA LEU A 285 6.60 -10.37 6.20
C LEU A 285 6.24 -11.66 5.45
N LEU A 286 6.56 -11.73 4.17
CA LEU A 286 6.29 -12.90 3.32
C LEU A 286 7.42 -13.94 3.36
N SER A 287 8.53 -13.66 4.07
CA SER A 287 9.69 -14.55 4.21
C SER A 287 9.90 -14.93 5.67
N GLU A 288 10.13 -16.22 5.96
CA GLU A 288 10.40 -16.69 7.31
C GLU A 288 11.75 -16.15 7.83
N GLU A 289 12.75 -16.04 6.95
CA GLU A 289 14.09 -15.58 7.30
C GLU A 289 14.14 -14.07 7.56
N LEU A 290 13.41 -13.29 6.76
CA LEU A 290 13.40 -11.82 6.83
C LEU A 290 12.36 -11.27 7.79
N SER A 291 11.29 -12.05 8.04
CA SER A 291 10.23 -11.62 8.95
C SER A 291 10.76 -11.44 10.37
N PRO A 292 10.53 -10.26 10.99
CA PRO A 292 10.88 -10.07 12.39
C PRO A 292 10.12 -11.02 13.31
N ALA A 293 8.99 -11.53 12.84
CA ALA A 293 8.19 -12.54 13.52
C ALA A 293 8.80 -13.95 13.47
N LYS A 294 9.88 -14.17 12.72
CA LYS A 294 10.46 -15.49 12.45
C LYS A 294 9.44 -16.49 11.90
N LYS A 295 8.45 -15.97 11.19
CA LYS A 295 7.40 -16.71 10.51
C LYS A 295 6.91 -15.90 9.31
N ALA A 296 6.77 -16.53 8.16
CA ALA A 296 6.12 -15.92 7.01
C ALA A 296 4.61 -15.78 7.23
N LEU A 297 4.06 -14.65 6.85
CA LEU A 297 2.61 -14.47 6.66
C LEU A 297 2.28 -14.67 5.18
N SER A 298 1.07 -15.12 4.89
CA SER A 298 0.60 -15.10 3.50
C SER A 298 0.27 -13.68 3.04
N ALA A 299 0.29 -13.46 1.73
CA ALA A 299 -0.16 -12.19 1.18
C ALA A 299 -1.60 -11.87 1.60
N TYR A 300 -2.48 -12.88 1.63
CA TYR A 300 -3.88 -12.72 2.04
C TYR A 300 -4.02 -12.28 3.50
N GLN A 301 -3.23 -12.84 4.41
CA GLN A 301 -3.20 -12.43 5.81
C GLN A 301 -2.75 -10.98 5.98
N CYS A 302 -1.71 -10.55 5.25
CA CYS A 302 -1.23 -9.17 5.29
C CYS A 302 -2.25 -8.18 4.73
N LEU A 303 -2.88 -8.50 3.59
CA LEU A 303 -3.92 -7.68 2.97
C LEU A 303 -5.15 -7.59 3.86
N HIS A 304 -5.63 -8.72 4.37
CA HIS A 304 -6.80 -8.78 5.24
C HIS A 304 -6.58 -8.00 6.54
N TYR A 305 -5.41 -8.12 7.14
CA TYR A 305 -5.06 -7.31 8.31
C TYR A 305 -5.24 -5.81 8.02
N ALA A 306 -4.69 -5.32 6.92
CA ALA A 306 -4.75 -3.91 6.58
C ALA A 306 -6.19 -3.46 6.24
N LEU A 307 -6.90 -4.23 5.41
CA LEU A 307 -8.27 -3.92 4.96
C LEU A 307 -9.31 -3.95 6.07
N THR A 308 -9.04 -4.64 7.18
CA THR A 308 -9.93 -4.67 8.35
C THR A 308 -9.73 -3.50 9.31
N ARG A 309 -8.76 -2.59 9.05
CA ARG A 309 -8.59 -1.37 9.88
C ARG A 309 -9.63 -0.32 9.51
N PRO A 310 -10.15 0.42 10.52
CA PRO A 310 -11.11 1.51 10.26
C PRO A 310 -10.57 2.53 9.27
N GLY A 311 -11.40 2.99 8.35
CA GLY A 311 -11.06 4.02 7.37
C GLY A 311 -10.18 3.56 6.21
N VAL A 312 -9.67 2.31 6.21
CA VAL A 312 -8.88 1.78 5.09
C VAL A 312 -9.79 1.47 3.90
N ALA A 313 -9.47 2.06 2.76
CA ALA A 313 -10.19 1.87 1.51
C ALA A 313 -9.40 1.01 0.50
N SER A 314 -8.08 1.15 0.43
CA SER A 314 -7.27 0.43 -0.55
C SER A 314 -5.88 0.10 0.00
N VAL A 315 -5.33 -1.04 -0.40
CA VAL A 315 -3.96 -1.47 -0.06
C VAL A 315 -3.11 -1.47 -1.33
N MET A 316 -2.07 -0.63 -1.35
CA MET A 316 -1.14 -0.54 -2.48
C MET A 316 -0.20 -1.74 -2.49
N ALA A 317 -0.53 -2.76 -3.28
CA ALA A 317 0.31 -3.92 -3.46
C ALA A 317 1.58 -3.55 -4.25
N GLY A 318 2.75 -3.90 -3.72
CA GLY A 318 4.05 -3.67 -4.38
C GLY A 318 4.41 -4.82 -5.32
N ALA A 319 3.56 -5.14 -6.29
CA ALA A 319 3.79 -6.22 -7.23
C ALA A 319 4.93 -5.89 -8.22
N ARG A 320 5.92 -6.73 -8.33
CA ARG A 320 7.03 -6.60 -9.28
C ARG A 320 6.84 -7.46 -10.52
N THR A 321 6.10 -8.54 -10.38
CA THR A 321 5.73 -9.45 -11.47
C THR A 321 4.23 -9.50 -11.64
N LEU A 322 3.75 -9.93 -12.81
CA LEU A 322 2.33 -10.19 -13.03
C LEU A 322 1.78 -11.28 -12.09
N GLU A 323 2.64 -12.21 -11.70
CA GLU A 323 2.28 -13.25 -10.73
C GLU A 323 2.01 -12.64 -9.34
N ASP A 324 2.85 -11.70 -8.88
CA ASP A 324 2.63 -10.99 -7.61
C ASP A 324 1.32 -10.18 -7.64
N LEU A 325 1.04 -9.53 -8.77
CA LEU A 325 -0.21 -8.79 -8.96
C LEU A 325 -1.42 -9.74 -8.89
N ARG A 326 -1.38 -10.84 -9.66
CA ARG A 326 -2.46 -11.84 -9.64
C ARG A 326 -2.66 -12.48 -8.28
N LYS A 327 -1.59 -12.77 -7.54
CA LYS A 327 -1.67 -13.24 -6.14
C LYS A 327 -2.34 -12.22 -5.23
N SER A 328 -2.06 -10.94 -5.40
CA SER A 328 -2.71 -9.89 -4.61
C SER A 328 -4.19 -9.76 -4.96
N ILE A 329 -4.54 -9.83 -6.24
CA ILE A 329 -5.93 -9.78 -6.73
C ILE A 329 -6.73 -11.00 -6.21
N ALA A 330 -6.12 -12.18 -6.21
CA ALA A 330 -6.77 -13.42 -5.74
C ALA A 330 -7.14 -13.39 -4.25
N TYR A 331 -6.73 -12.36 -3.49
CA TYR A 331 -7.20 -12.12 -2.12
C TYR A 331 -8.73 -12.07 -2.02
N GLU A 332 -9.40 -11.56 -3.03
CA GLU A 332 -10.86 -11.42 -2.98
C GLU A 332 -11.59 -12.77 -2.96
N ASP A 333 -11.04 -13.74 -3.66
CA ASP A 333 -11.55 -15.11 -3.73
C ASP A 333 -11.04 -16.01 -2.60
N ALA A 334 -10.09 -15.53 -1.79
CA ALA A 334 -9.51 -16.30 -0.70
C ALA A 334 -10.55 -16.57 0.40
N SER A 335 -10.50 -17.77 0.96
CA SER A 335 -11.36 -18.18 2.06
C SER A 335 -11.04 -17.42 3.35
N GLU A 336 -11.98 -17.40 4.29
CA GLU A 336 -11.76 -16.82 5.63
C GLU A 336 -10.60 -17.49 6.37
N GLU A 337 -10.36 -18.78 6.15
CA GLU A 337 -9.24 -19.52 6.74
C GLU A 337 -7.89 -19.03 6.17
N GLU A 338 -7.82 -18.78 4.86
CA GLU A 338 -6.61 -18.24 4.21
C GLU A 338 -6.32 -16.79 4.61
N LYS A 339 -7.36 -16.02 4.95
CA LYS A 339 -7.28 -14.65 5.44
C LYS A 339 -6.97 -14.56 6.93
N ASP A 340 -7.15 -15.64 7.70
CA ASP A 340 -6.96 -15.62 9.16
C ASP A 340 -5.50 -15.37 9.53
N TYR A 341 -5.25 -14.20 10.06
CA TYR A 341 -3.95 -13.79 10.60
C TYR A 341 -3.85 -14.00 12.12
N ALA A 342 -4.96 -14.20 12.83
CA ALA A 342 -4.96 -14.23 14.29
C ALA A 342 -4.14 -15.40 14.84
N ALA A 343 -4.26 -16.58 14.24
CA ALA A 343 -3.47 -17.75 14.60
C ALA A 343 -1.96 -17.54 14.35
N ALA A 344 -1.61 -16.79 13.30
CA ALA A 344 -0.22 -16.45 13.03
C ALA A 344 0.33 -15.50 14.10
N PHE A 345 -0.46 -14.51 14.55
CA PHE A 345 -0.02 -13.53 15.56
C PHE A 345 0.05 -14.10 16.97
N ALA A 346 -0.76 -15.11 17.30
CA ALA A 346 -0.74 -15.75 18.61
C ALA A 346 0.64 -16.35 18.97
N VAL A 347 1.51 -16.58 17.99
CA VAL A 347 2.84 -17.18 18.16
C VAL A 347 3.99 -16.22 17.85
N LEU A 348 3.72 -14.92 17.61
CA LEU A 348 4.78 -13.96 17.28
C LEU A 348 5.71 -13.71 18.48
N PRO A 349 7.04 -13.80 18.27
CA PRO A 349 8.01 -13.35 19.26
C PRO A 349 8.00 -11.82 19.37
N LYS A 350 8.74 -11.31 20.35
CA LYS A 350 9.03 -9.87 20.43
C LYS A 350 9.67 -9.38 19.14
N ILE A 351 9.15 -8.29 18.55
CA ILE A 351 9.56 -7.78 17.25
C ILE A 351 10.30 -6.45 17.42
N SER A 352 11.46 -6.32 16.77
CA SER A 352 12.17 -5.06 16.61
C SER A 352 12.54 -4.82 15.16
N TRP A 353 12.22 -3.64 14.65
CA TRP A 353 12.61 -3.19 13.31
C TRP A 353 13.95 -2.48 13.26
N LYS A 354 14.56 -2.21 14.42
CA LYS A 354 15.86 -1.55 14.49
C LYS A 354 16.92 -2.37 13.75
N GLY A 355 17.62 -1.72 12.84
CA GLY A 355 18.60 -2.38 11.99
C GLY A 355 18.02 -3.07 10.74
N HIS A 356 16.70 -3.18 10.63
CA HIS A 356 16.05 -3.80 9.46
C HIS A 356 15.65 -2.75 8.41
N CYS A 357 16.08 -2.95 7.17
CA CYS A 357 15.71 -2.06 6.08
C CYS A 357 14.27 -2.31 5.63
N MET A 358 13.44 -1.26 5.68
CA MET A 358 12.05 -1.31 5.22
C MET A 358 11.88 -0.82 3.78
N TYR A 359 12.98 -0.66 3.06
CA TYR A 359 13.05 -0.22 1.65
C TYR A 359 12.23 1.05 1.37
N CYS A 360 12.19 1.95 2.35
CA CYS A 360 11.33 3.12 2.35
C CYS A 360 11.87 4.32 1.57
N GLY A 361 13.09 4.23 1.04
CA GLY A 361 13.72 5.29 0.24
C GLY A 361 14.24 6.50 1.04
N HIS A 362 14.10 6.55 2.36
CA HIS A 362 14.55 7.69 3.19
C HIS A 362 16.06 7.97 3.11
N CYS A 363 16.84 6.96 2.75
CA CYS A 363 18.27 7.07 2.53
C CYS A 363 18.64 7.96 1.33
N ALA A 364 17.71 8.18 0.39
CA ALA A 364 17.92 9.07 -0.76
C ALA A 364 17.83 10.57 -0.37
N PRO A 365 18.48 11.49 -1.15
CA PRO A 365 19.37 11.19 -2.26
C PRO A 365 20.77 10.76 -1.79
N CYS A 366 21.38 9.81 -2.49
CA CYS A 366 22.77 9.46 -2.27
C CYS A 366 23.69 10.43 -3.03
N PRO A 367 24.77 11.00 -2.42
CA PRO A 367 25.69 11.87 -3.14
C PRO A 367 26.44 11.20 -4.32
N LYS A 368 26.41 9.86 -4.35
CA LYS A 368 26.98 9.01 -5.41
C LYS A 368 25.92 8.40 -6.33
N GLY A 369 24.68 8.84 -6.25
CA GLY A 369 23.59 8.32 -7.08
C GLY A 369 23.09 6.92 -6.72
N ILE A 370 23.67 6.26 -5.72
CA ILE A 370 23.32 4.87 -5.37
C ILE A 370 21.87 4.79 -4.87
N ASP A 371 21.06 3.92 -5.47
CA ASP A 371 19.79 3.49 -4.88
C ASP A 371 20.08 2.52 -3.71
N VAL A 372 20.27 3.12 -2.55
CA VAL A 372 20.63 2.40 -1.32
C VAL A 372 19.54 1.40 -0.92
N ALA A 373 18.27 1.71 -1.16
CA ALA A 373 17.16 0.84 -0.81
C ALA A 373 17.16 -0.43 -1.67
N SER A 374 17.33 -0.28 -2.97
CA SER A 374 17.42 -1.41 -3.90
C SER A 374 18.68 -2.26 -3.66
N VAL A 375 19.84 -1.64 -3.47
CA VAL A 375 21.07 -2.38 -3.11
C VAL A 375 20.86 -3.20 -1.83
N THR A 376 20.31 -2.59 -0.78
CA THR A 376 20.06 -3.31 0.48
C THR A 376 19.04 -4.44 0.31
N LYS A 377 18.03 -4.25 -0.54
CA LYS A 377 17.03 -5.28 -0.84
C LYS A 377 17.66 -6.49 -1.53
N PHE A 378 18.46 -6.26 -2.56
CA PHE A 378 19.14 -7.35 -3.25
C PHE A 378 20.13 -8.10 -2.34
N LEU A 379 20.83 -7.36 -1.47
CA LEU A 379 21.70 -7.97 -0.45
C LEU A 379 20.88 -8.87 0.49
N ASN A 380 19.76 -8.39 1.01
CA ASN A 380 18.92 -9.16 1.92
C ASN A 380 18.35 -10.40 1.26
N LEU A 381 17.93 -10.32 0.00
CA LEU A 381 17.45 -11.46 -0.77
C LEU A 381 18.56 -12.52 -0.97
N ALA A 382 19.78 -12.10 -1.29
CA ALA A 382 20.92 -13.00 -1.42
C ALA A 382 21.28 -13.69 -0.09
N ILE A 383 21.23 -12.95 1.02
CA ILE A 383 21.49 -13.49 2.37
C ILE A 383 20.41 -14.51 2.76
N ALA A 384 19.14 -14.19 2.55
CA ALA A 384 18.02 -15.05 2.93
C ALA A 384 18.04 -16.40 2.18
N GLN A 385 18.52 -16.42 0.93
CA GLN A 385 18.59 -17.62 0.13
C GLN A 385 19.91 -18.40 0.28
N GLY A 386 20.87 -17.86 1.03
CA GLY A 386 22.17 -18.48 1.24
C GLY A 386 23.08 -18.51 -0.01
N GLU A 387 22.56 -18.06 -1.14
CA GLU A 387 23.25 -17.89 -2.43
C GLU A 387 22.68 -16.67 -3.16
N VAL A 388 23.37 -16.23 -4.21
CA VAL A 388 22.87 -15.12 -5.03
C VAL A 388 22.07 -15.70 -6.20
N PRO A 389 20.73 -15.64 -6.18
CA PRO A 389 19.92 -16.10 -7.31
C PRO A 389 20.30 -15.35 -8.58
N GLU A 390 20.22 -16.02 -9.73
CA GLU A 390 20.63 -15.42 -11.01
C GLU A 390 19.85 -14.13 -11.31
N MET A 391 18.53 -14.14 -11.09
CA MET A 391 17.67 -12.95 -11.25
C MET A 391 18.09 -11.78 -10.33
N VAL A 392 18.48 -12.06 -9.08
CA VAL A 392 18.96 -11.03 -8.15
C VAL A 392 20.30 -10.46 -8.64
N ARG A 393 21.17 -11.31 -9.16
CA ARG A 393 22.45 -10.91 -9.74
C ARG A 393 22.27 -10.04 -10.99
N GLU A 394 21.36 -10.42 -11.87
CA GLU A 394 21.03 -9.65 -13.06
C GLU A 394 20.48 -8.27 -12.69
N HIS A 395 19.48 -8.21 -11.80
CA HIS A 395 18.88 -6.95 -11.37
C HIS A 395 19.87 -6.04 -10.63
N TYR A 396 20.75 -6.60 -9.82
CA TYR A 396 21.84 -5.83 -9.22
C TYR A 396 22.81 -5.31 -10.29
N GLY A 397 23.08 -6.11 -11.32
CA GLY A 397 24.02 -5.81 -12.40
C GLY A 397 23.60 -4.66 -13.30
N ILE A 398 22.29 -4.38 -13.41
CA ILE A 398 21.75 -3.27 -14.23
C ILE A 398 21.60 -1.95 -13.45
N LEU A 399 21.88 -1.95 -12.13
CA LEU A 399 21.89 -0.68 -11.38
C LEU A 399 22.94 0.27 -11.96
N GLU A 400 22.56 1.51 -12.23
CA GLU A 400 23.44 2.55 -12.76
C GLU A 400 24.60 2.82 -11.80
N HIS A 401 24.32 2.82 -10.48
CA HIS A 401 25.30 3.00 -9.41
C HIS A 401 25.21 1.86 -8.40
N THR A 402 26.32 1.16 -8.20
CA THR A 402 26.41 -0.01 -7.32
C THR A 402 27.00 0.35 -5.95
N ALA A 403 26.97 -0.63 -5.03
CA ALA A 403 27.54 -0.47 -3.70
C ALA A 403 29.05 -0.14 -3.70
N GLN A 404 29.78 -0.50 -4.76
CA GLN A 404 31.21 -0.20 -4.90
C GLN A 404 31.51 1.30 -4.90
N GLU A 405 30.57 2.12 -5.36
CA GLU A 405 30.72 3.58 -5.43
C GLU A 405 30.48 4.29 -4.10
N CYS A 406 30.14 3.54 -3.06
CA CYS A 406 29.80 4.11 -1.75
C CYS A 406 31.00 4.85 -1.13
N ALA A 407 30.84 6.17 -0.94
CA ALA A 407 31.84 7.02 -0.30
C ALA A 407 31.88 6.92 1.23
N ALA A 408 31.08 6.03 1.84
CA ALA A 408 30.94 5.88 3.29
C ALA A 408 30.69 7.21 4.05
N CYS A 409 29.94 8.14 3.46
CA CYS A 409 29.71 9.48 4.02
C CYS A 409 28.67 9.53 5.14
N GLY A 410 27.96 8.44 5.40
CA GLY A 410 26.96 8.31 6.48
C GLY A 410 25.67 9.10 6.28
N ALA A 411 25.47 9.81 5.16
CA ALA A 411 24.30 10.64 4.93
C ALA A 411 22.99 9.81 4.90
N CYS A 412 23.04 8.61 4.37
CA CYS A 412 21.92 7.66 4.34
C CYS A 412 21.56 7.14 5.74
N GLU A 413 22.55 6.83 6.58
CA GLU A 413 22.32 6.36 7.97
C GLU A 413 21.67 7.44 8.81
N LYS A 414 22.12 8.70 8.67
CA LYS A 414 21.53 9.84 9.40
C LYS A 414 20.05 10.09 9.05
N ARG A 415 19.62 9.67 7.88
CA ARG A 415 18.23 9.81 7.44
C ARG A 415 17.39 8.55 7.64
N CYS A 416 18.04 7.44 8.02
CA CYS A 416 17.35 6.17 8.17
C CYS A 416 16.52 6.14 9.46
N PRO A 417 15.17 6.05 9.39
CA PRO A 417 14.33 5.99 10.57
C PRO A 417 14.42 4.65 11.31
N PHE A 418 15.13 3.67 10.74
CA PHE A 418 15.29 2.31 11.27
C PHE A 418 16.73 2.03 11.71
N GLU A 419 17.58 3.04 11.80
CA GLU A 419 18.98 2.91 12.18
C GLU A 419 19.77 1.80 11.47
N VAL A 420 19.43 1.55 10.20
CA VAL A 420 20.12 0.54 9.41
C VAL A 420 21.58 0.93 9.23
N LYS A 421 22.48 -0.02 9.45
CA LYS A 421 23.92 0.15 9.20
C LYS A 421 24.21 0.09 7.71
N VAL A 422 23.79 1.14 6.99
CA VAL A 422 23.83 1.17 5.52
C VAL A 422 25.24 1.04 4.98
N MET A 423 26.23 1.72 5.59
CA MET A 423 27.62 1.62 5.12
C MET A 423 28.18 0.19 5.26
N GLU A 424 27.78 -0.52 6.29
CA GLU A 424 28.12 -1.93 6.45
C GLU A 424 27.44 -2.80 5.40
N ASN A 425 26.15 -2.55 5.13
CA ASN A 425 25.42 -3.24 4.08
C ASN A 425 26.04 -2.99 2.68
N MET A 426 26.49 -1.77 2.40
CA MET A 426 27.20 -1.49 1.13
C MET A 426 28.48 -2.32 1.01
N LYS A 427 29.29 -2.41 2.08
CA LYS A 427 30.49 -3.27 2.09
C LYS A 427 30.14 -4.75 1.88
N ARG A 428 29.08 -5.24 2.53
CA ARG A 428 28.60 -6.62 2.36
C ARG A 428 28.12 -6.87 0.94
N ALA A 429 27.38 -5.91 0.36
CA ALA A 429 26.90 -6.01 -1.01
C ALA A 429 28.04 -6.11 -2.03
N VAL A 430 29.10 -5.33 -1.85
CA VAL A 430 30.34 -5.47 -2.68
C VAL A 430 30.91 -6.87 -2.56
N GLY A 431 30.97 -7.44 -1.34
CA GLY A 431 31.46 -8.80 -1.12
C GLY A 431 30.59 -9.88 -1.78
N VAL A 432 29.26 -9.68 -1.80
CA VAL A 432 28.29 -10.64 -2.33
C VAL A 432 28.19 -10.57 -3.86
N PHE A 433 28.16 -9.36 -4.44
CA PHE A 433 27.93 -9.16 -5.86
C PHE A 433 29.19 -8.87 -6.68
N GLY A 434 30.32 -8.58 -6.01
CA GLY A 434 31.59 -8.27 -6.68
C GLY A 434 31.65 -6.87 -7.30
N LYS A 435 30.68 -6.01 -6.99
CA LYS A 435 30.54 -4.65 -7.55
C LYS A 435 30.11 -3.67 -6.48
#